data_d95cbbb173f44acafc835bd4096ed468
#
_entry.id   d95cbbb173f44acafc835bd4096ed468
#
_cell.length_a   1.000
_cell.length_b   1.000
_cell.length_c   1.000
_cell.angle_alpha   90.00
_cell.angle_beta   90.00
_cell.angle_gamma   90.00
#
_symmetry.space_group_name_H-M   'P 1'
#
loop_
_entity.id
_entity.type
_entity.pdbx_description
1 polymer ?
#
loop_
_entity_poly.entity_id
_entity_poly.type
_entity_poly.pdbx_seq_one_letter_code
_entity_poly.pdbx_strand_id
1 'polypeptide(L)'
;MKLGVNIDHIATLRNARGGFEPSVVEAAKIALKEDILALTMHLREDRRHIKDEDLYNVKKLGAKINLEMAATKEIQNIALELVPYSVCLVPEKRQEITTEGGLDVEGQKEYLKDFIKPLKEKRILVSMFIDPDIKQIEASSYIGADYIEMHTGTFSNAFEKNDYKNELEKLKTAAFHAQNLGLKVNAGHGLNYQNVYLMHEIKNLCELNIGYSIISRAVFVGLKSAISEMLDLIK
;
A
#
# COMPACT_ATOMS: atom_id res chain seq x y z
N MET A 1 -7.58 9.30 10.18
CA MET A 1 -6.83 8.29 9.43
C MET A 1 -5.35 8.61 9.48
N LYS A 2 -4.47 7.67 9.15
CA LYS A 2 -3.01 7.92 9.02
C LYS A 2 -2.62 7.84 7.55
N LEU A 3 -1.48 8.44 7.19
CA LEU A 3 -0.94 8.40 5.82
C LEU A 3 0.25 7.46 5.76
N GLY A 4 0.19 6.47 4.86
CA GLY A 4 1.32 5.76 4.31
C GLY A 4 1.73 6.41 2.99
N VAL A 5 2.98 6.82 2.85
CA VAL A 5 3.48 7.44 1.62
C VAL A 5 4.22 6.42 0.79
N ASN A 6 3.66 6.05 -0.36
CA ASN A 6 4.36 5.20 -1.32
C ASN A 6 5.34 6.03 -2.16
N ILE A 7 6.62 5.63 -2.14
CA ILE A 7 7.71 6.35 -2.83
C ILE A 7 8.24 5.62 -4.07
N ASP A 8 7.54 4.61 -4.57
CA ASP A 8 7.99 3.81 -5.73
C ASP A 8 8.20 4.65 -6.98
N HIS A 9 7.36 5.67 -7.19
CA HIS A 9 7.46 6.53 -8.38
C HIS A 9 8.70 7.43 -8.38
N ILE A 10 9.33 7.67 -7.22
CA ILE A 10 10.67 8.27 -7.16
C ILE A 10 11.68 7.33 -7.83
N ALA A 11 11.63 6.04 -7.50
CA ALA A 11 12.49 5.03 -8.13
C ALA A 11 12.15 4.84 -9.61
N THR A 12 10.86 4.89 -9.99
CA THR A 12 10.44 4.85 -11.40
C THR A 12 11.09 5.98 -12.19
N LEU A 13 11.05 7.21 -11.69
CA LEU A 13 11.64 8.38 -12.34
C LEU A 13 13.17 8.25 -12.44
N ARG A 14 13.85 7.81 -11.38
CA ARG A 14 15.28 7.48 -11.37
C ARG A 14 15.63 6.46 -12.45
N ASN A 15 14.88 5.37 -12.52
CA ASN A 15 15.17 4.25 -13.43
C ASN A 15 14.88 4.61 -14.88
N ALA A 16 13.89 5.47 -15.17
CA ALA A 16 13.60 5.96 -16.52
C ALA A 16 14.81 6.64 -17.16
N ARG A 17 15.66 7.28 -16.36
CA ARG A 17 16.91 7.92 -16.81
C ARG A 17 18.13 6.99 -16.72
N GLY A 18 18.07 5.93 -15.90
CA GLY A 18 19.20 5.05 -15.62
C GLY A 18 20.33 5.69 -14.79
N GLY A 19 19.98 6.71 -14.00
CA GLY A 19 20.89 7.44 -13.14
C GLY A 19 20.71 7.14 -11.64
N PHE A 20 21.19 8.06 -10.80
CA PHE A 20 21.08 7.98 -9.33
C PHE A 20 19.97 8.89 -8.79
N GLU A 21 19.52 9.86 -9.56
CA GLU A 21 18.52 10.84 -9.20
C GLU A 21 17.19 10.59 -9.94
N PRO A 22 16.06 10.92 -9.27
CA PRO A 22 15.95 11.35 -7.89
C PRO A 22 16.25 10.23 -6.89
N SER A 23 16.89 10.57 -5.74
CA SER A 23 17.26 9.59 -4.73
C SER A 23 16.06 9.14 -3.89
N VAL A 24 15.82 7.83 -3.83
CA VAL A 24 14.78 7.22 -2.96
C VAL A 24 15.05 7.50 -1.48
N VAL A 25 16.32 7.49 -1.07
CA VAL A 25 16.74 7.78 0.31
C VAL A 25 16.45 9.24 0.68
N GLU A 26 16.73 10.19 -0.21
CA GLU A 26 16.40 11.61 0.06
C GLU A 26 14.89 11.83 0.11
N ALA A 27 14.12 11.19 -0.76
CA ALA A 27 12.65 11.23 -0.69
C ALA A 27 12.14 10.67 0.65
N ALA A 28 12.69 9.54 1.10
CA ALA A 28 12.36 8.97 2.40
C ALA A 28 12.69 9.94 3.55
N LYS A 29 13.85 10.57 3.55
CA LYS A 29 14.23 11.58 4.57
C LYS A 29 13.29 12.78 4.60
N ILE A 30 12.79 13.21 3.45
CA ILE A 30 11.81 14.32 3.36
C ILE A 30 10.48 13.85 3.95
N ALA A 31 9.98 12.69 3.53
CA ALA A 31 8.70 12.16 3.99
C ALA A 31 8.68 11.88 5.50
N LEU A 32 9.78 11.36 6.06
CA LEU A 32 9.90 11.06 7.49
C LEU A 32 9.91 12.30 8.41
N LYS A 33 10.00 13.51 7.85
CA LYS A 33 9.85 14.76 8.61
C LYS A 33 8.41 15.21 8.77
N GLU A 34 7.50 14.59 8.03
CA GLU A 34 6.06 14.85 8.09
C GLU A 34 5.36 13.80 8.99
N ASP A 35 4.11 14.07 9.42
CA ASP A 35 3.32 13.17 10.30
C ASP A 35 2.75 11.98 9.53
N ILE A 36 3.61 11.17 8.93
CA ILE A 36 3.25 9.95 8.25
C ILE A 36 3.37 8.72 9.17
N LEU A 37 2.57 7.68 8.92
CA LEU A 37 2.68 6.43 9.68
C LEU A 37 3.86 5.58 9.20
N ALA A 38 3.97 5.40 7.89
CA ALA A 38 4.95 4.52 7.28
C ALA A 38 5.34 5.00 5.87
N LEU A 39 6.48 4.53 5.40
CA LEU A 39 6.83 4.56 3.98
C LEU A 39 6.39 3.26 3.34
N THR A 40 5.60 3.34 2.28
CA THR A 40 5.23 2.17 1.47
C THR A 40 6.20 2.04 0.31
N MET A 41 6.76 0.84 0.15
CA MET A 41 7.74 0.50 -0.87
C MET A 41 7.41 -0.87 -1.44
N HIS A 42 7.22 -0.96 -2.76
CA HIS A 42 6.93 -2.21 -3.43
C HIS A 42 8.19 -2.80 -4.07
N LEU A 43 8.70 -3.87 -3.49
CA LEU A 43 9.78 -4.65 -4.10
C LEU A 43 9.19 -5.71 -5.04
N ARG A 44 9.01 -5.34 -6.30
CA ARG A 44 8.52 -6.26 -7.32
C ARG A 44 9.58 -7.31 -7.67
N GLU A 45 9.13 -8.50 -8.08
CA GLU A 45 10.04 -9.56 -8.57
C GLU A 45 10.93 -9.09 -9.72
N ASP A 46 10.42 -8.23 -10.61
CA ASP A 46 11.17 -7.69 -11.76
C ASP A 46 12.02 -6.45 -11.46
N ARG A 47 11.98 -5.94 -10.21
CA ARG A 47 12.76 -4.76 -9.75
C ARG A 47 12.62 -3.54 -10.68
N ARG A 48 11.47 -3.35 -11.34
CA ARG A 48 11.27 -2.25 -12.31
C ARG A 48 11.37 -0.85 -11.69
N HIS A 49 11.18 -0.71 -10.38
CA HIS A 49 11.32 0.56 -9.67
C HIS A 49 12.19 0.41 -8.40
N ILE A 50 11.65 0.06 -7.25
CA ILE A 50 12.41 -0.18 -6.02
C ILE A 50 13.38 -1.35 -6.23
N LYS A 51 14.61 -1.18 -5.76
CA LYS A 51 15.66 -2.19 -5.73
C LYS A 51 15.92 -2.64 -4.30
N ASP A 52 16.54 -3.79 -4.13
CA ASP A 52 16.87 -4.34 -2.81
C ASP A 52 17.67 -3.34 -1.97
N GLU A 53 18.65 -2.67 -2.57
CA GLU A 53 19.48 -1.65 -1.90
C GLU A 53 18.68 -0.46 -1.37
N ASP A 54 17.58 -0.06 -2.07
CA ASP A 54 16.71 1.04 -1.63
C ASP A 54 16.05 0.68 -0.29
N LEU A 55 15.54 -0.56 -0.15
CA LEU A 55 14.90 -1.03 1.08
C LEU A 55 15.86 -0.98 2.28
N TYR A 56 17.06 -1.55 2.11
CA TYR A 56 18.05 -1.59 3.20
C TYR A 56 18.53 -0.18 3.57
N ASN A 57 18.70 0.71 2.59
CA ASN A 57 19.13 2.07 2.85
C ASN A 57 18.04 2.90 3.54
N VAL A 58 16.77 2.73 3.16
CA VAL A 58 15.64 3.39 3.84
C VAL A 58 15.46 2.80 5.25
N LYS A 59 15.63 1.50 5.44
CA LYS A 59 15.58 0.86 6.77
C LYS A 59 16.61 1.46 7.74
N LYS A 60 17.82 1.77 7.27
CA LYS A 60 18.88 2.41 8.10
C LYS A 60 18.48 3.79 8.64
N LEU A 61 17.49 4.45 8.04
CA LEU A 61 16.94 5.72 8.54
C LEU A 61 16.01 5.54 9.77
N GLY A 62 15.74 4.31 10.19
CA GLY A 62 14.77 4.01 11.25
C GLY A 62 13.32 4.10 10.80
N ALA A 63 13.06 4.12 9.49
CA ALA A 63 11.72 4.22 8.93
C ALA A 63 10.86 2.99 9.26
N LYS A 64 9.58 3.21 9.55
CA LYS A 64 8.56 2.17 9.44
C LYS A 64 8.31 1.93 7.96
N ILE A 65 8.63 0.73 7.48
CA ILE A 65 8.40 0.33 6.08
C ILE A 65 7.19 -0.59 6.03
N ASN A 66 6.20 -0.22 5.22
CA ASN A 66 5.18 -1.13 4.70
C ASN A 66 5.71 -1.69 3.38
N LEU A 67 6.12 -2.96 3.37
CA LEU A 67 6.67 -3.62 2.19
C LEU A 67 5.55 -4.26 1.39
N GLU A 68 5.23 -3.69 0.22
CA GLU A 68 4.37 -4.35 -0.76
C GLU A 68 5.18 -5.42 -1.49
N MET A 69 4.62 -6.63 -1.63
CA MET A 69 5.35 -7.76 -2.17
C MET A 69 4.43 -8.85 -2.74
N ALA A 70 4.91 -9.55 -3.76
CA ALA A 70 4.29 -10.80 -4.18
C ALA A 70 4.50 -11.90 -3.13
N ALA A 71 3.55 -12.86 -3.08
CA ALA A 71 3.67 -14.03 -2.20
C ALA A 71 4.63 -15.07 -2.78
N THR A 72 5.90 -14.71 -2.96
CA THR A 72 6.96 -15.59 -3.45
C THR A 72 8.04 -15.83 -2.42
N LYS A 73 8.72 -17.00 -2.51
CA LYS A 73 9.73 -17.37 -1.53
C LYS A 73 10.94 -16.45 -1.51
N GLU A 74 11.31 -15.93 -2.69
CA GLU A 74 12.40 -14.97 -2.82
C GLU A 74 12.13 -13.71 -1.99
N ILE A 75 10.98 -13.06 -2.23
CA ILE A 75 10.66 -11.81 -1.55
C ILE A 75 10.32 -12.05 -0.07
N GLN A 76 9.73 -13.21 0.27
CA GLN A 76 9.53 -13.60 1.68
C GLN A 76 10.86 -13.63 2.44
N ASN A 77 11.92 -14.21 1.86
CA ASN A 77 13.23 -14.27 2.50
C ASN A 77 13.80 -12.86 2.73
N ILE A 78 13.64 -11.95 1.78
CA ILE A 78 14.04 -10.55 1.93
C ILE A 78 13.23 -9.88 3.06
N ALA A 79 11.92 -10.10 3.12
CA ALA A 79 11.08 -9.58 4.19
C ALA A 79 11.48 -10.10 5.57
N LEU A 80 11.84 -11.41 5.67
CA LEU A 80 12.31 -12.03 6.91
C LEU A 80 13.66 -11.50 7.36
N GLU A 81 14.53 -11.10 6.44
CA GLU A 81 15.83 -10.47 6.74
C GLU A 81 15.65 -8.99 7.12
N LEU A 82 14.89 -8.24 6.33
CA LEU A 82 14.64 -6.80 6.52
C LEU A 82 13.87 -6.52 7.81
N VAL A 83 12.96 -7.41 8.20
CA VAL A 83 11.99 -7.23 9.29
C VAL A 83 11.30 -5.87 9.18
N PRO A 84 10.47 -5.64 8.13
CA PRO A 84 9.74 -4.39 7.98
C PRO A 84 8.68 -4.24 9.08
N TYR A 85 8.09 -3.04 9.20
CA TYR A 85 6.97 -2.79 10.12
C TYR A 85 5.74 -3.63 9.74
N SER A 86 5.44 -3.68 8.44
CA SER A 86 4.37 -4.49 7.87
C SER A 86 4.75 -4.99 6.47
N VAL A 87 4.08 -6.03 6.04
CA VAL A 87 4.03 -6.45 4.65
C VAL A 87 2.61 -6.34 4.13
N CYS A 88 2.44 -5.95 2.87
CA CYS A 88 1.18 -6.00 2.16
C CYS A 88 1.34 -6.95 0.97
N LEU A 89 0.63 -8.07 0.98
CA LEU A 89 0.67 -9.03 -0.12
C LEU A 89 -0.21 -8.54 -1.26
N VAL A 90 0.41 -8.34 -2.42
CA VAL A 90 -0.23 -7.81 -3.63
C VAL A 90 -0.10 -8.80 -4.79
N PRO A 91 -1.03 -8.80 -5.75
CA PRO A 91 -0.85 -9.57 -6.97
C PRO A 91 0.22 -8.91 -7.85
N GLU A 92 1.07 -9.73 -8.47
CA GLU A 92 2.03 -9.25 -9.47
C GLU A 92 1.87 -10.04 -10.76
N LYS A 93 1.50 -9.35 -11.83
CA LYS A 93 1.53 -9.88 -13.18
C LYS A 93 2.54 -9.06 -13.99
N ARG A 94 3.45 -9.75 -14.67
CA ARG A 94 4.57 -9.10 -15.40
C ARG A 94 4.12 -8.12 -16.48
N GLN A 95 2.94 -8.32 -17.04
CA GLN A 95 2.39 -7.52 -18.14
C GLN A 95 1.62 -6.29 -17.69
N GLU A 96 1.25 -6.17 -16.40
CA GLU A 96 0.52 -5.03 -15.88
C GLU A 96 1.47 -3.85 -15.60
N ILE A 97 1.06 -2.65 -16.00
CA ILE A 97 1.79 -1.40 -15.68
C ILE A 97 1.63 -1.08 -14.20
N THR A 98 0.41 -1.28 -13.69
CA THR A 98 0.04 -1.12 -12.27
C THR A 98 -0.81 -2.32 -11.84
N THR A 99 -1.07 -2.46 -10.54
CA THR A 99 -1.96 -3.50 -10.01
C THR A 99 -3.41 -3.20 -10.44
N GLU A 100 -4.02 -4.08 -11.23
CA GLU A 100 -5.36 -3.88 -11.81
C GLU A 100 -6.50 -4.48 -10.97
N GLY A 101 -6.20 -5.08 -9.84
CA GLY A 101 -7.19 -5.70 -8.93
C GLY A 101 -6.53 -6.22 -7.67
N GLY A 102 -7.35 -6.72 -6.74
CA GLY A 102 -6.89 -7.31 -5.50
C GLY A 102 -6.28 -8.71 -5.67
N LEU A 103 -5.54 -9.15 -4.65
CA LEU A 103 -5.02 -10.51 -4.54
C LEU A 103 -6.20 -11.49 -4.34
N ASP A 104 -6.19 -12.60 -5.06
CA ASP A 104 -7.13 -13.70 -4.83
C ASP A 104 -6.69 -14.53 -3.61
N VAL A 105 -7.14 -14.08 -2.43
CA VAL A 105 -6.86 -14.75 -1.15
C VAL A 105 -7.68 -16.01 -1.00
N GLU A 106 -8.95 -15.99 -1.41
CA GLU A 106 -9.86 -17.15 -1.30
C GLU A 106 -9.33 -18.35 -2.11
N GLY A 107 -8.92 -18.12 -3.36
CA GLY A 107 -8.38 -19.16 -4.23
C GLY A 107 -7.03 -19.72 -3.77
N GLN A 108 -6.29 -18.98 -2.93
CA GLN A 108 -4.94 -19.33 -2.48
C GLN A 108 -4.84 -19.46 -0.95
N LYS A 109 -5.95 -19.57 -0.22
CA LYS A 109 -5.97 -19.42 1.24
C LYS A 109 -5.05 -20.39 1.99
N GLU A 110 -4.94 -21.64 1.60
CA GLU A 110 -4.07 -22.60 2.28
C GLU A 110 -2.60 -22.27 2.06
N TYR A 111 -2.23 -21.92 0.82
CA TYR A 111 -0.88 -21.46 0.51
C TYR A 111 -0.50 -20.18 1.29
N LEU A 112 -1.38 -19.18 1.27
CA LEU A 112 -1.14 -17.90 1.93
C LEU A 112 -1.07 -18.03 3.46
N LYS A 113 -1.88 -18.92 4.05
CA LYS A 113 -1.82 -19.24 5.48
C LYS A 113 -0.45 -19.74 5.91
N ASP A 114 0.12 -20.70 5.16
CA ASP A 114 1.45 -21.20 5.44
C ASP A 114 2.55 -20.16 5.12
N PHE A 115 2.33 -19.38 4.05
CA PHE A 115 3.26 -18.34 3.62
C PHE A 115 3.43 -17.24 4.66
N ILE A 116 2.36 -16.77 5.31
CA ILE A 116 2.45 -15.66 6.27
C ILE A 116 2.98 -16.09 7.65
N LYS A 117 2.93 -17.37 7.99
CA LYS A 117 3.31 -17.88 9.30
C LYS A 117 4.71 -17.43 9.76
N PRO A 118 5.81 -17.59 8.98
CA PRO A 118 7.12 -17.14 9.40
C PRO A 118 7.24 -15.62 9.52
N LEU A 119 6.47 -14.85 8.76
CA LEU A 119 6.39 -13.39 8.87
C LEU A 119 5.79 -13.00 10.23
N LYS A 120 4.69 -13.64 10.61
CA LYS A 120 4.03 -13.41 11.91
C LYS A 120 4.87 -13.86 13.09
N GLU A 121 5.62 -14.95 12.96
CA GLU A 121 6.60 -15.40 13.98
C GLU A 121 7.67 -14.34 14.26
N LYS A 122 8.04 -13.55 13.25
CA LYS A 122 8.92 -12.38 13.38
C LYS A 122 8.19 -11.10 13.82
N ARG A 123 6.90 -11.18 14.14
CA ARG A 123 6.05 -10.05 14.53
C ARG A 123 5.93 -8.98 13.45
N ILE A 124 6.06 -9.35 12.18
CA ILE A 124 5.77 -8.49 11.05
C ILE A 124 4.25 -8.47 10.88
N LEU A 125 3.64 -7.29 10.82
CA LEU A 125 2.21 -7.16 10.56
C LEU A 125 1.92 -7.54 9.11
N VAL A 126 0.83 -8.27 8.89
CA VAL A 126 0.49 -8.80 7.57
C VAL A 126 -0.83 -8.21 7.08
N SER A 127 -0.81 -7.59 5.92
CA SER A 127 -1.95 -7.04 5.20
C SER A 127 -2.17 -7.79 3.89
N MET A 128 -3.44 -7.93 3.48
CA MET A 128 -3.83 -8.44 2.17
C MET A 128 -4.41 -7.31 1.34
N PHE A 129 -3.81 -7.03 0.17
CA PHE A 129 -4.36 -6.08 -0.79
C PHE A 129 -5.45 -6.75 -1.60
N ILE A 130 -6.72 -6.43 -1.34
CA ILE A 130 -7.88 -7.13 -1.89
C ILE A 130 -8.91 -6.18 -2.47
N ASP A 131 -9.69 -6.64 -3.41
CA ASP A 131 -10.93 -5.96 -3.79
C ASP A 131 -11.92 -5.97 -2.62
N PRO A 132 -12.87 -5.01 -2.54
CA PRO A 132 -13.88 -4.95 -1.48
C PRO A 132 -14.95 -6.05 -1.65
N ASP A 133 -14.51 -7.31 -1.60
CA ASP A 133 -15.29 -8.53 -1.77
C ASP A 133 -15.33 -9.32 -0.45
N ILE A 134 -16.53 -9.77 -0.07
CA ILE A 134 -16.77 -10.44 1.22
C ILE A 134 -15.97 -11.75 1.33
N LYS A 135 -15.86 -12.55 0.24
CA LYS A 135 -15.10 -13.81 0.27
C LYS A 135 -13.62 -13.58 0.48
N GLN A 136 -13.07 -12.53 -0.15
CA GLN A 136 -11.67 -12.16 0.03
C GLN A 136 -11.39 -11.69 1.46
N ILE A 137 -12.33 -10.96 2.06
CA ILE A 137 -12.25 -10.49 3.45
C ILE A 137 -12.30 -11.68 4.42
N GLU A 138 -13.25 -12.58 4.25
CA GLU A 138 -13.39 -13.78 5.09
C GLU A 138 -12.16 -14.70 4.97
N ALA A 139 -11.63 -14.88 3.77
CA ALA A 139 -10.40 -15.61 3.55
C ALA A 139 -9.20 -14.95 4.22
N SER A 140 -9.09 -13.61 4.17
CA SER A 140 -8.04 -12.86 4.85
C SER A 140 -8.08 -13.04 6.37
N SER A 141 -9.27 -13.04 6.94
CA SER A 141 -9.48 -13.35 8.37
C SER A 141 -9.11 -14.80 8.70
N TYR A 142 -9.56 -15.75 7.87
CA TYR A 142 -9.29 -17.18 8.06
C TYR A 142 -7.79 -17.51 8.09
N ILE A 143 -6.99 -16.90 7.22
CA ILE A 143 -5.53 -17.12 7.18
C ILE A 143 -4.79 -16.42 8.32
N GLY A 144 -5.47 -15.54 9.08
CA GLY A 144 -4.91 -14.81 10.21
C GLY A 144 -4.14 -13.55 9.83
N ALA A 145 -4.53 -12.87 8.77
CA ALA A 145 -4.03 -11.54 8.45
C ALA A 145 -4.36 -10.55 9.59
N ASP A 146 -3.53 -9.53 9.77
CA ASP A 146 -3.76 -8.46 10.77
C ASP A 146 -4.58 -7.32 10.16
N TYR A 147 -4.40 -7.10 8.85
CA TYR A 147 -5.02 -6.04 8.08
C TYR A 147 -5.54 -6.57 6.75
N ILE A 148 -6.49 -5.84 6.20
CA ILE A 148 -6.70 -5.77 4.76
C ILE A 148 -6.40 -4.36 4.27
N GLU A 149 -5.93 -4.24 3.04
CA GLU A 149 -5.92 -3.00 2.30
C GLU A 149 -6.90 -3.10 1.15
N MET A 150 -7.98 -2.31 1.21
CA MET A 150 -8.99 -2.30 0.16
C MET A 150 -8.47 -1.59 -1.08
N HIS A 151 -8.54 -2.26 -2.22
CA HIS A 151 -8.26 -1.69 -3.53
C HIS A 151 -9.33 -0.65 -3.89
N THR A 152 -8.94 0.62 -3.98
CA THR A 152 -9.85 1.74 -4.28
C THR A 152 -9.82 2.19 -5.74
N GLY A 153 -9.15 1.44 -6.63
CA GLY A 153 -9.01 1.81 -8.04
C GLY A 153 -10.35 1.92 -8.78
N THR A 154 -11.26 0.96 -8.56
CA THR A 154 -12.60 0.99 -9.17
C THR A 154 -13.39 2.22 -8.70
N PHE A 155 -13.34 2.54 -7.40
CA PHE A 155 -13.92 3.77 -6.85
C PHE A 155 -13.31 5.02 -7.51
N SER A 156 -11.99 5.08 -7.64
CA SER A 156 -11.30 6.24 -8.21
C SER A 156 -11.65 6.44 -9.68
N ASN A 157 -11.73 5.37 -10.46
CA ASN A 157 -12.17 5.41 -11.86
C ASN A 157 -13.64 5.84 -12.01
N ALA A 158 -14.49 5.41 -11.08
CA ALA A 158 -15.89 5.82 -11.04
C ALA A 158 -16.03 7.29 -10.62
N PHE A 159 -15.17 7.78 -9.72
CA PHE A 159 -15.13 9.18 -9.31
C PHE A 159 -14.84 10.12 -10.50
N GLU A 160 -13.89 9.79 -11.35
CA GLU A 160 -13.59 10.57 -12.55
C GLU A 160 -14.79 10.68 -13.51
N LYS A 161 -15.69 9.67 -13.50
CA LYS A 161 -16.93 9.65 -14.29
C LYS A 161 -18.13 10.23 -13.54
N ASN A 162 -17.93 10.75 -12.32
CA ASN A 162 -18.99 11.24 -11.44
C ASN A 162 -20.08 10.19 -11.09
N ASP A 163 -19.70 8.90 -11.07
CA ASP A 163 -20.59 7.74 -10.78
C ASP A 163 -20.02 6.84 -9.66
N TYR A 164 -19.51 7.43 -8.61
CA TYR A 164 -18.74 6.74 -7.56
C TYR A 164 -19.57 6.26 -6.37
N LYS A 165 -20.82 6.67 -6.22
CA LYS A 165 -21.59 6.42 -4.99
C LYS A 165 -21.75 4.94 -4.66
N ASN A 166 -22.02 4.12 -5.66
CA ASN A 166 -22.17 2.68 -5.48
C ASN A 166 -20.84 2.03 -5.04
N GLU A 167 -19.72 2.47 -5.63
CA GLU A 167 -18.40 1.93 -5.25
C GLU A 167 -18.00 2.38 -3.85
N LEU A 168 -18.33 3.60 -3.44
CA LEU A 168 -18.11 4.07 -2.08
C LEU A 168 -18.93 3.26 -1.06
N GLU A 169 -20.19 2.94 -1.35
CA GLU A 169 -21.01 2.08 -0.47
C GLU A 169 -20.48 0.65 -0.37
N LYS A 170 -19.91 0.10 -1.46
CA LYS A 170 -19.21 -1.19 -1.41
C LYS A 170 -18.02 -1.14 -0.46
N LEU A 171 -17.19 -0.10 -0.55
CA LEU A 171 -16.04 0.10 0.36
C LEU A 171 -16.49 0.21 1.82
N LYS A 172 -17.57 0.95 2.12
CA LYS A 172 -18.13 1.08 3.46
C LYS A 172 -18.60 -0.27 4.01
N THR A 173 -19.34 -1.02 3.19
CA THR A 173 -19.86 -2.35 3.55
C THR A 173 -18.72 -3.34 3.81
N ALA A 174 -17.73 -3.38 2.93
CA ALA A 174 -16.54 -4.21 3.05
C ALA A 174 -15.74 -3.89 4.32
N ALA A 175 -15.49 -2.59 4.58
CA ALA A 175 -14.79 -2.16 5.77
C ALA A 175 -15.51 -2.57 7.06
N PHE A 176 -16.83 -2.37 7.12
CA PHE A 176 -17.64 -2.79 8.26
C PHE A 176 -17.58 -4.31 8.49
N HIS A 177 -17.68 -5.11 7.42
CA HIS A 177 -17.58 -6.57 7.51
C HIS A 177 -16.21 -7.02 8.02
N ALA A 178 -15.13 -6.46 7.47
CA ALA A 178 -13.77 -6.76 7.89
C ALA A 178 -13.53 -6.45 9.39
N GLN A 179 -14.02 -5.30 9.86
CA GLN A 179 -13.90 -4.89 11.25
C GLN A 179 -14.67 -5.83 12.21
N ASN A 180 -15.83 -6.33 11.80
CA ASN A 180 -16.59 -7.33 12.57
C ASN A 180 -15.85 -8.66 12.68
N LEU A 181 -14.97 -8.99 11.73
CA LEU A 181 -14.08 -10.16 11.78
C LEU A 181 -12.78 -9.89 12.55
N GLY A 182 -12.60 -8.69 13.12
CA GLY A 182 -11.41 -8.31 13.87
C GLY A 182 -10.23 -7.84 13.03
N LEU A 183 -10.40 -7.70 11.70
CA LEU A 183 -9.39 -7.15 10.81
C LEU A 183 -9.33 -5.62 10.94
N LYS A 184 -8.13 -5.06 10.88
CA LYS A 184 -7.94 -3.63 10.66
C LYS A 184 -8.00 -3.34 9.16
N VAL A 185 -8.49 -2.14 8.81
CA VAL A 185 -8.76 -1.79 7.42
C VAL A 185 -7.93 -0.58 7.00
N ASN A 186 -7.14 -0.79 5.96
CA ASN A 186 -6.45 0.23 5.20
C ASN A 186 -7.12 0.37 3.82
N ALA A 187 -6.77 1.42 3.08
CA ALA A 187 -7.21 1.59 1.70
C ALA A 187 -6.12 2.25 0.86
N GLY A 188 -6.06 1.91 -0.40
CA GLY A 188 -5.04 2.44 -1.31
C GLY A 188 -5.38 2.21 -2.77
N HIS A 189 -4.54 2.73 -3.62
CA HIS A 189 -4.59 2.70 -5.07
C HIS A 189 -5.64 3.63 -5.70
N GLY A 190 -5.18 4.61 -6.49
CA GLY A 190 -6.03 5.56 -7.22
C GLY A 190 -6.50 6.78 -6.41
N LEU A 191 -6.26 6.80 -5.09
CA LEU A 191 -6.61 7.97 -4.27
C LEU A 191 -5.75 9.18 -4.64
N ASN A 192 -6.39 10.34 -4.65
CA ASN A 192 -5.77 11.60 -5.03
C ASN A 192 -6.38 12.79 -4.25
N TYR A 193 -5.89 14.01 -4.49
CA TYR A 193 -6.32 15.22 -3.79
C TYR A 193 -7.80 15.61 -4.04
N GLN A 194 -8.45 15.02 -5.06
CA GLN A 194 -9.84 15.32 -5.40
C GLN A 194 -10.83 14.34 -4.80
N ASN A 195 -10.42 13.08 -4.52
CA ASN A 195 -11.32 12.02 -4.08
C ASN A 195 -11.06 11.52 -2.65
N VAL A 196 -9.87 11.79 -2.08
CA VAL A 196 -9.43 11.24 -0.78
C VAL A 196 -10.35 11.63 0.38
N TYR A 197 -10.97 12.81 0.34
CA TYR A 197 -11.85 13.28 1.41
C TYR A 197 -13.07 12.35 1.64
N LEU A 198 -13.49 11.61 0.60
CA LEU A 198 -14.59 10.66 0.72
C LEU A 198 -14.25 9.44 1.60
N MET A 199 -12.97 9.20 1.84
CA MET A 199 -12.53 8.13 2.73
C MET A 199 -12.91 8.38 4.20
N HIS A 200 -13.22 9.62 4.59
CA HIS A 200 -13.79 9.94 5.91
C HIS A 200 -15.16 9.31 6.14
N GLU A 201 -15.88 8.94 5.09
CA GLU A 201 -17.16 8.24 5.23
C GLU A 201 -17.01 6.77 5.67
N ILE A 202 -15.81 6.20 5.56
CA ILE A 202 -15.50 4.83 5.98
C ILE A 202 -15.04 4.85 7.44
N LYS A 203 -15.89 4.37 8.34
CA LYS A 203 -15.59 4.38 9.78
C LYS A 203 -14.41 3.49 10.13
N ASN A 204 -13.58 3.95 11.06
CA ASN A 204 -12.42 3.22 11.61
C ASN A 204 -11.40 2.78 10.54
N LEU A 205 -11.33 3.49 9.42
CA LEU A 205 -10.25 3.32 8.45
C LEU A 205 -8.92 3.74 9.11
N CYS A 206 -7.92 2.83 9.09
CA CYS A 206 -6.69 3.03 9.83
C CYS A 206 -5.69 3.89 9.07
N GLU A 207 -5.42 3.51 7.82
CA GLU A 207 -4.35 4.09 7.00
C GLU A 207 -4.76 4.17 5.53
N LEU A 208 -4.29 5.22 4.86
CA LEU A 208 -4.36 5.37 3.41
C LEU A 208 -2.96 5.27 2.84
N ASN A 209 -2.74 4.33 1.91
CA ASN A 209 -1.49 4.19 1.17
C ASN A 209 -1.58 4.92 -0.16
N ILE A 210 -0.85 6.03 -0.29
CA ILE A 210 -0.95 6.93 -1.45
C ILE A 210 0.45 7.21 -2.01
N GLY A 211 0.62 6.97 -3.31
CA GLY A 211 1.91 7.15 -3.99
C GLY A 211 1.82 8.08 -5.19
N TYR A 212 1.28 7.59 -6.29
CA TYR A 212 1.30 8.29 -7.57
C TYR A 212 0.86 9.75 -7.50
N SER A 213 -0.26 10.05 -6.88
CA SER A 213 -0.79 11.42 -6.81
C SER A 213 0.12 12.34 -5.99
N ILE A 214 0.73 11.87 -4.90
CA ILE A 214 1.68 12.65 -4.09
C ILE A 214 2.94 12.95 -4.91
N ILE A 215 3.52 11.96 -5.59
CA ILE A 215 4.73 12.16 -6.39
C ILE A 215 4.44 13.04 -7.60
N SER A 216 3.29 12.86 -8.27
CA SER A 216 2.85 13.72 -9.36
C SER A 216 2.69 15.18 -8.92
N ARG A 217 2.06 15.41 -7.77
CA ARG A 217 1.94 16.76 -7.19
C ARG A 217 3.29 17.35 -6.82
N ALA A 218 4.20 16.52 -6.28
CA ALA A 218 5.53 16.94 -5.86
C ALA A 218 6.39 17.51 -6.99
N VAL A 219 6.13 17.13 -8.25
CA VAL A 219 6.81 17.70 -9.43
C VAL A 219 6.62 19.24 -9.51
N PHE A 220 5.47 19.74 -9.03
CA PHE A 220 5.13 21.17 -9.11
C PHE A 220 5.39 21.95 -7.81
N VAL A 221 5.25 21.30 -6.65
CA VAL A 221 5.29 21.98 -5.35
C VAL A 221 6.40 21.51 -4.41
N GLY A 222 7.11 20.46 -4.82
CA GLY A 222 8.08 19.77 -3.97
C GLY A 222 7.42 18.72 -3.05
N LEU A 223 8.18 17.66 -2.71
CA LEU A 223 7.65 16.48 -2.02
C LEU A 223 7.08 16.83 -0.63
N LYS A 224 7.75 17.69 0.13
CA LYS A 224 7.27 18.11 1.44
C LYS A 224 5.88 18.73 1.37
N SER A 225 5.68 19.71 0.49
CA SER A 225 4.39 20.40 0.34
C SER A 225 3.31 19.45 -0.13
N ALA A 226 3.63 18.56 -1.08
CA ALA A 226 2.68 17.55 -1.56
C ALA A 226 2.19 16.63 -0.42
N ILE A 227 3.09 16.16 0.44
CA ILE A 227 2.72 15.33 1.60
C ILE A 227 1.88 16.13 2.59
N SER A 228 2.27 17.37 2.93
CA SER A 228 1.50 18.24 3.84
C SER A 228 0.09 18.49 3.32
N GLU A 229 -0.07 18.83 2.02
CA GLU A 229 -1.37 19.05 1.40
C GLU A 229 -2.25 17.78 1.49
N MET A 230 -1.70 16.58 1.32
CA MET A 230 -2.43 15.33 1.46
C MET A 230 -2.82 15.06 2.91
N LEU A 231 -1.92 15.31 3.86
CA LEU A 231 -2.20 15.19 5.28
C LEU A 231 -3.34 16.10 5.74
N ASP A 232 -3.43 17.31 5.20
CA ASP A 232 -4.51 18.26 5.53
C ASP A 232 -5.88 17.78 5.04
N LEU A 233 -5.94 17.02 3.95
CA LEU A 233 -7.19 16.45 3.42
C LEU A 233 -7.69 15.22 4.20
N ILE A 234 -6.84 14.54 4.94
CA ILE A 234 -7.18 13.30 5.66
C ILE A 234 -7.25 13.46 7.19
N LYS A 235 -7.03 14.68 7.69
CA LYS A 235 -7.27 15.04 9.09
C LYS A 235 -8.76 15.08 9.38
#